data_f37e438c51ba6ed9c5f82f64aa541abe
#
_entry.id   f37e438c51ba6ed9c5f82f64aa541abe
#
_cell.length_a   1.000
_cell.length_b   1.000
_cell.length_c   1.000
_cell.angle_alpha   90.00
_cell.angle_beta   90.00
_cell.angle_gamma   90.00
#
_symmetry.space_group_name_H-M   'P 1'
#
loop_
_entity.id
_entity.type
_entity.pdbx_description
1 polymer ?
#
loop_
_entity_poly.entity_id
_entity_poly.type
_entity_poly.pdbx_seq_one_letter_code
_entity_poly.pdbx_strand_id
1 'polypeptide(L)'
;VYAGSKIELHHIKQVADGGDDSAENCIPLCLNCHAEVKAYNPHHPKGRKFTETELKGHRDKYYALFSSLPNHPEEHDEIKEGKLHVFPPKENIPVTLWGYPEQDKACYLLPGKMLLIAGYTGTRKSTYVQHIVNTNLCRGQRIAYCCLKDNPLDVAIEIIAENSCLNAVNVKRGELTEDGWRTLSLNQHQIESENLVLFPYNEVAHPNQVLSVVESSGAEVVIIDDMNGLLFDDDIAIERFMYQLKNVASGSNTIVIAIYNMPVPSRRGDMRPMLSDFPSNSYYRLFDIVQFMFKPSDYYLSLIHI
;
A
#
# COMPACT_ATOMS: atom_id res chain seq x y z
N VAL A 1 -15.56 -5.79 4.73
CA VAL A 1 -14.93 -6.10 6.02
C VAL A 1 -13.65 -5.30 6.08
N TYR A 2 -13.49 -4.40 7.05
CA TYR A 2 -12.29 -3.56 7.17
C TYR A 2 -11.09 -4.41 7.58
N ALA A 3 -9.92 -4.17 6.98
CA ALA A 3 -8.68 -4.82 7.39
C ALA A 3 -8.42 -4.54 8.89
N GLY A 4 -8.20 -5.59 9.69
CA GLY A 4 -8.07 -5.50 11.14
C GLY A 4 -9.37 -5.66 11.94
N SER A 5 -10.53 -5.74 11.30
CA SER A 5 -11.77 -6.09 11.99
C SER A 5 -11.76 -7.57 12.34
N LYS A 6 -12.10 -7.90 13.58
CA LYS A 6 -12.39 -9.30 13.93
C LYS A 6 -13.57 -9.77 13.08
N ILE A 7 -13.40 -10.90 12.41
CA ILE A 7 -14.41 -11.53 11.57
C ILE A 7 -14.99 -12.71 12.35
N GLU A 8 -16.29 -12.85 12.35
CA GLU A 8 -17.00 -14.01 12.86
C GLU A 8 -17.76 -14.68 11.72
N LEU A 9 -17.77 -16.01 11.70
CA LEU A 9 -18.61 -16.77 10.79
C LEU A 9 -20.03 -16.80 11.36
N HIS A 10 -20.98 -16.32 10.58
CA HIS A 10 -22.40 -16.33 10.92
C HIS A 10 -23.13 -17.40 10.11
N HIS A 11 -23.85 -18.30 10.78
CA HIS A 11 -24.69 -19.27 10.11
C HIS A 11 -25.93 -18.58 9.54
N ILE A 12 -26.13 -18.69 8.23
CA ILE A 12 -27.29 -18.12 7.54
C ILE A 12 -28.56 -18.74 8.07
N LYS A 13 -28.60 -20.06 8.16
CA LYS A 13 -29.59 -20.82 8.94
C LYS A 13 -28.93 -21.30 10.23
N GLN A 14 -29.54 -20.95 11.36
CA GLN A 14 -28.96 -21.29 12.67
C GLN A 14 -28.91 -22.82 12.87
N VAL A 15 -27.87 -23.32 13.51
CA VAL A 15 -27.74 -24.76 13.84
C VAL A 15 -28.92 -25.25 14.69
N ALA A 16 -29.43 -24.39 15.61
CA ALA A 16 -30.61 -24.67 16.41
C ALA A 16 -31.89 -24.87 15.57
N ASP A 17 -31.94 -24.30 14.37
CA ASP A 17 -33.06 -24.38 13.43
C ASP A 17 -32.79 -25.45 12.33
N GLY A 18 -31.78 -26.29 12.52
CA GLY A 18 -31.40 -27.37 11.59
C GLY A 18 -30.50 -26.90 10.44
N GLY A 19 -29.74 -25.83 10.63
CA GLY A 19 -28.62 -25.45 9.75
C GLY A 19 -27.39 -26.33 9.98
N ASP A 20 -26.54 -26.42 8.96
CA ASP A 20 -25.26 -27.12 9.00
C ASP A 20 -24.06 -26.16 9.05
N ASP A 21 -22.86 -26.71 9.27
CA ASP A 21 -21.58 -25.98 9.31
C ASP A 21 -20.91 -25.88 7.93
N SER A 22 -21.67 -26.08 6.84
CA SER A 22 -21.12 -25.97 5.49
C SER A 22 -20.79 -24.52 5.12
N ALA A 23 -19.81 -24.34 4.22
CA ALA A 23 -19.47 -23.03 3.67
C ALA A 23 -20.69 -22.36 2.97
N GLU A 24 -21.62 -23.16 2.48
CA GLU A 24 -22.85 -22.71 1.85
C GLU A 24 -23.87 -22.13 2.84
N ASN A 25 -23.76 -22.50 4.11
CA ASN A 25 -24.58 -21.98 5.18
C ASN A 25 -23.89 -20.90 6.02
N CYS A 26 -22.68 -20.51 5.69
CA CYS A 26 -21.91 -19.54 6.45
C CYS A 26 -21.64 -18.25 5.64
N ILE A 27 -21.62 -17.11 6.34
CA ILE A 27 -21.19 -15.82 5.80
C ILE A 27 -20.22 -15.13 6.78
N PRO A 28 -19.03 -14.67 6.32
CA PRO A 28 -18.10 -13.91 7.18
C PRO A 28 -18.64 -12.48 7.41
N LEU A 29 -18.82 -12.10 8.65
CA LEU A 29 -19.30 -10.77 9.06
C LEU A 29 -18.29 -10.12 10.00
N CYS A 30 -18.13 -8.79 9.93
CA CYS A 30 -17.46 -8.06 11.00
C CYS A 30 -18.36 -8.00 12.25
N LEU A 31 -17.74 -7.74 13.41
CA LEU A 31 -18.47 -7.71 14.69
C LEU A 31 -19.70 -6.81 14.68
N ASN A 32 -19.63 -5.65 14.01
CA ASN A 32 -20.77 -4.73 13.91
C ASN A 32 -21.90 -5.33 13.07
N CYS A 33 -21.60 -5.85 11.89
CA CYS A 33 -22.60 -6.51 11.05
C CYS A 33 -23.16 -7.76 11.73
N HIS A 34 -22.31 -8.53 12.42
CA HIS A 34 -22.73 -9.72 13.17
C HIS A 34 -23.65 -9.35 14.33
N ALA A 35 -23.37 -8.25 15.03
CA ALA A 35 -24.25 -7.73 16.09
C ALA A 35 -25.59 -7.24 15.53
N GLU A 36 -25.60 -6.56 14.39
CA GLU A 36 -26.83 -6.12 13.72
C GLU A 36 -27.73 -7.28 13.28
N VAL A 37 -27.12 -8.34 12.75
CA VAL A 37 -27.85 -9.56 12.35
C VAL A 37 -28.41 -10.30 13.58
N LYS A 38 -27.69 -10.31 14.72
CA LYS A 38 -28.11 -10.96 15.98
C LYS A 38 -29.07 -10.11 16.82
N ALA A 39 -28.95 -8.80 16.81
CA ALA A 39 -29.71 -7.89 17.65
C ALA A 39 -31.19 -7.73 17.19
N TYR A 40 -31.61 -8.51 16.23
CA TYR A 40 -32.93 -8.42 15.68
C TYR A 40 -33.99 -8.90 16.66
N ASN A 41 -34.86 -7.96 17.05
CA ASN A 41 -36.11 -8.25 17.75
C ASN A 41 -37.27 -8.15 16.74
N PRO A 42 -37.98 -9.24 16.43
CA PRO A 42 -39.07 -9.25 15.46
C PRO A 42 -40.24 -8.27 15.83
N HIS A 43 -40.29 -7.83 17.08
CA HIS A 43 -41.29 -6.91 17.56
C HIS A 43 -40.83 -5.44 17.65
N HIS A 44 -39.57 -5.14 17.23
CA HIS A 44 -39.06 -3.76 17.26
C HIS A 44 -39.32 -3.04 15.93
N PRO A 45 -39.99 -1.86 15.95
CA PRO A 45 -40.43 -1.17 14.73
C PRO A 45 -39.26 -0.68 13.83
N LYS A 46 -38.02 -0.70 14.30
CA LYS A 46 -36.80 -0.33 13.56
C LYS A 46 -35.90 -1.52 13.23
N GLY A 47 -36.29 -2.74 13.61
CA GLY A 47 -35.50 -3.94 13.35
C GLY A 47 -35.72 -4.45 11.91
N ARG A 48 -34.72 -4.45 11.09
CA ARG A 48 -34.76 -5.11 9.78
C ARG A 48 -34.17 -6.49 9.90
N LYS A 49 -34.97 -7.53 9.74
CA LYS A 49 -34.47 -8.90 9.66
C LYS A 49 -33.89 -9.14 8.28
N PHE A 50 -32.62 -9.47 8.24
CA PHE A 50 -32.05 -10.05 7.03
C PHE A 50 -32.60 -11.46 6.90
N THR A 51 -33.31 -11.73 5.83
CA THR A 51 -33.79 -13.08 5.53
C THR A 51 -32.63 -13.96 5.08
N GLU A 52 -32.78 -15.28 5.21
CA GLU A 52 -31.78 -16.24 4.70
C GLU A 52 -31.48 -16.00 3.22
N THR A 53 -32.48 -15.63 2.44
CA THR A 53 -32.35 -15.31 1.00
C THR A 53 -31.49 -14.06 0.78
N GLU A 54 -31.67 -13.01 1.60
CA GLU A 54 -30.86 -11.79 1.51
C GLU A 54 -29.40 -12.07 1.90
N LEU A 55 -29.18 -12.83 2.98
CA LEU A 55 -27.83 -13.22 3.41
C LEU A 55 -27.12 -14.08 2.37
N LYS A 56 -27.82 -15.04 1.77
CA LYS A 56 -27.29 -15.82 0.64
C LYS A 56 -26.94 -14.94 -0.57
N GLY A 57 -27.82 -14.01 -0.92
CA GLY A 57 -27.59 -13.07 -2.01
C GLY A 57 -26.38 -12.16 -1.78
N HIS A 58 -26.15 -11.72 -0.54
CA HIS A 58 -24.95 -10.95 -0.17
C HIS A 58 -23.69 -11.80 -0.23
N ARG A 59 -23.74 -13.03 0.25
CA ARG A 59 -22.63 -13.99 0.16
C ARG A 59 -22.28 -14.27 -1.30
N ASP A 60 -23.28 -14.59 -2.12
CA ASP A 60 -23.07 -14.98 -3.52
C ASP A 60 -22.51 -13.81 -4.35
N LYS A 61 -22.99 -12.59 -4.12
CA LYS A 61 -22.38 -11.39 -4.70
C LYS A 61 -20.93 -11.20 -4.30
N TYR A 62 -20.61 -11.44 -3.04
CA TYR A 62 -19.26 -11.35 -2.54
C TYR A 62 -18.35 -12.39 -3.23
N TYR A 63 -18.78 -13.65 -3.28
CA TYR A 63 -17.99 -14.71 -3.94
C TYR A 63 -17.93 -14.54 -5.47
N ALA A 64 -18.97 -14.02 -6.12
CA ALA A 64 -18.93 -13.75 -7.56
C ALA A 64 -17.87 -12.68 -7.92
N LEU A 65 -17.63 -11.71 -7.05
CA LEU A 65 -16.54 -10.74 -7.21
C LEU A 65 -15.16 -11.40 -7.21
N PHE A 66 -15.00 -12.51 -6.50
CA PHE A 66 -13.72 -13.25 -6.44
C PHE A 66 -13.61 -14.33 -7.51
N SER A 67 -14.74 -14.90 -7.95
CA SER A 67 -14.76 -15.93 -9.01
C SER A 67 -14.48 -15.36 -10.41
N SER A 68 -14.64 -14.05 -10.59
CA SER A 68 -14.32 -13.35 -11.85
C SER A 68 -12.84 -12.94 -11.95
N LEU A 69 -12.04 -13.16 -10.89
CA LEU A 69 -10.59 -13.02 -10.95
C LEU A 69 -10.02 -14.21 -11.74
N PRO A 70 -9.03 -14.00 -12.63
CA PRO A 70 -8.42 -15.08 -13.36
C PRO A 70 -7.96 -16.15 -12.36
N ASN A 71 -8.33 -17.40 -12.66
CA ASN A 71 -8.07 -18.55 -11.83
C ASN A 71 -6.61 -18.52 -11.35
N HIS A 72 -6.42 -18.53 -10.02
CA HIS A 72 -5.18 -19.03 -9.47
C HIS A 72 -4.90 -20.40 -10.13
N PRO A 73 -3.66 -20.68 -10.54
CA PRO A 73 -3.32 -22.04 -10.87
C PRO A 73 -3.73 -22.89 -9.66
N GLU A 74 -4.55 -23.90 -9.93
CA GLU A 74 -4.91 -24.92 -8.94
C GLU A 74 -3.65 -25.71 -8.59
N GLU A 75 -2.81 -25.15 -7.76
CA GLU A 75 -2.04 -25.95 -6.82
C GLU A 75 -2.92 -26.05 -5.57
N HIS A 76 -3.84 -27.00 -5.59
CA HIS A 76 -4.28 -27.64 -4.38
C HIS A 76 -3.07 -28.36 -3.80
N ASP A 77 -2.19 -27.62 -3.17
CA ASP A 77 -1.44 -28.16 -2.06
C ASP A 77 -2.52 -28.62 -1.07
N GLU A 78 -2.73 -29.94 -1.00
CA GLU A 78 -3.45 -30.56 0.08
C GLU A 78 -3.06 -29.82 1.35
N ILE A 79 -4.02 -29.13 1.99
CA ILE A 79 -3.86 -28.62 3.34
C ILE A 79 -3.70 -29.88 4.20
N LYS A 80 -2.52 -30.46 4.17
CA LYS A 80 -2.06 -31.40 5.17
C LYS A 80 -2.22 -30.64 6.47
N GLU A 81 -2.94 -31.23 7.44
CA GLU A 81 -3.15 -30.70 8.78
C GLU A 81 -1.96 -29.84 9.21
N GLY A 82 -1.99 -28.57 8.82
CA GLY A 82 -0.88 -27.66 8.97
C GLY A 82 -0.84 -27.30 10.44
N LYS A 83 0.08 -27.92 11.16
CA LYS A 83 0.58 -27.30 12.37
C LYS A 83 1.03 -25.91 11.98
N LEU A 84 0.26 -24.92 12.38
CA LEU A 84 0.64 -23.51 12.24
C LEU A 84 1.99 -23.37 12.97
N HIS A 85 3.08 -23.36 12.22
CA HIS A 85 4.40 -23.09 12.77
C HIS A 85 4.44 -21.60 13.09
N VAL A 86 4.01 -21.25 14.30
CA VAL A 86 3.94 -19.87 14.81
C VAL A 86 5.35 -19.30 15.08
N PHE A 87 6.39 -20.10 14.90
CA PHE A 87 7.76 -19.64 15.09
C PHE A 87 8.27 -19.00 13.80
N PRO A 88 8.80 -17.76 13.88
CA PRO A 88 9.47 -17.17 12.73
C PRO A 88 10.59 -18.12 12.28
N PRO A 89 10.84 -18.23 10.98
CA PRO A 89 11.97 -18.99 10.47
C PRO A 89 13.25 -18.50 11.14
N LYS A 90 14.19 -19.39 11.43
CA LYS A 90 15.49 -19.03 12.02
C LYS A 90 16.36 -18.21 11.07
N GLU A 91 15.95 -18.05 9.83
CA GLU A 91 16.63 -17.27 8.81
C GLU A 91 16.35 -15.79 9.00
N ASN A 92 17.38 -14.96 8.85
CA ASN A 92 17.21 -13.50 8.84
C ASN A 92 16.38 -13.12 7.61
N ILE A 93 15.09 -12.83 7.82
CA ILE A 93 14.25 -12.29 6.76
C ILE A 93 14.78 -10.90 6.42
N PRO A 94 15.14 -10.62 5.16
CA PRO A 94 15.56 -9.28 4.77
C PRO A 94 14.41 -8.31 5.03
N VAL A 95 14.67 -7.29 5.81
CA VAL A 95 13.68 -6.23 6.12
C VAL A 95 14.09 -4.94 5.44
N THR A 96 13.12 -4.21 4.93
CA THR A 96 13.33 -2.85 4.44
C THR A 96 13.10 -1.87 5.58
N LEU A 97 14.08 -1.00 5.80
CA LEU A 97 14.07 0.01 6.84
C LEU A 97 13.47 1.32 6.32
N TRP A 98 12.87 2.08 7.23
CA TRP A 98 12.42 3.45 6.97
C TRP A 98 13.57 4.45 6.92
N GLY A 99 14.70 4.11 7.58
CA GLY A 99 15.83 5.00 7.78
C GLY A 99 15.63 6.00 8.92
N TYR A 100 14.57 5.84 9.68
CA TYR A 100 14.28 6.64 10.88
C TYR A 100 14.29 5.73 12.10
N PRO A 101 15.26 5.85 13.03
CA PRO A 101 15.49 4.87 14.11
C PRO A 101 14.26 4.58 14.97
N GLU A 102 13.44 5.57 15.27
CA GLU A 102 12.25 5.37 16.08
C GLU A 102 11.14 4.63 15.31
N GLN A 103 11.07 4.84 14.01
CA GLN A 103 10.11 4.18 13.12
C GLN A 103 10.55 2.74 12.87
N ASP A 104 11.85 2.53 12.66
CA ASP A 104 12.45 1.20 12.47
C ASP A 104 12.30 0.31 13.72
N LYS A 105 12.28 0.89 14.92
CA LYS A 105 11.98 0.16 16.16
C LYS A 105 10.51 -0.21 16.29
N ALA A 106 9.61 0.64 15.77
CA ALA A 106 8.18 0.44 15.90
C ALA A 106 7.62 -0.50 14.83
N CYS A 107 8.14 -0.44 13.61
CA CYS A 107 7.63 -1.18 12.47
C CYS A 107 8.71 -1.28 11.38
N TYR A 108 8.81 -2.40 10.72
CA TYR A 108 9.63 -2.60 9.53
C TYR A 108 8.81 -3.27 8.43
N LEU A 109 9.26 -3.10 7.19
CA LEU A 109 8.59 -3.66 6.02
C LEU A 109 9.13 -5.05 5.72
N LEU A 110 8.23 -6.02 5.68
CA LEU A 110 8.53 -7.40 5.34
C LEU A 110 8.30 -7.66 3.86
N PRO A 111 9.02 -8.64 3.25
CA PRO A 111 8.76 -9.09 1.89
C PRO A 111 7.27 -9.41 1.65
N GLY A 112 6.76 -9.07 0.48
CA GLY A 112 5.36 -9.27 0.10
C GLY A 112 4.36 -8.30 0.73
N LYS A 113 4.84 -7.28 1.47
CA LYS A 113 3.99 -6.27 2.10
C LYS A 113 3.88 -4.99 1.26
N MET A 114 2.77 -4.29 1.43
CA MET A 114 2.48 -3.05 0.73
C MET A 114 2.33 -1.89 1.71
N LEU A 115 3.05 -0.79 1.45
CA LEU A 115 2.97 0.47 2.18
C LEU A 115 2.38 1.56 1.29
N LEU A 116 1.40 2.29 1.78
CA LEU A 116 0.89 3.51 1.16
C LEU A 116 1.33 4.74 1.96
N ILE A 117 2.01 5.67 1.30
CA ILE A 117 2.35 6.98 1.85
C ILE A 117 1.43 8.01 1.23
N ALA A 118 0.48 8.49 2.00
CA ALA A 118 -0.56 9.39 1.54
C ALA A 118 -0.47 10.76 2.22
N GLY A 119 -0.94 11.79 1.55
CA GLY A 119 -0.99 13.14 2.08
C GLY A 119 -1.21 14.16 0.98
N TYR A 120 -1.40 15.42 1.36
CA TYR A 120 -1.66 16.48 0.41
C TYR A 120 -0.41 16.85 -0.41
N THR A 121 -0.61 17.49 -1.56
CA THR A 121 0.51 18.00 -2.37
C THR A 121 1.41 18.93 -1.53
N GLY A 122 2.73 18.84 -1.73
CA GLY A 122 3.71 19.68 -1.01
C GLY A 122 4.17 19.13 0.34
N THR A 123 3.62 17.99 0.83
CA THR A 123 4.04 17.40 2.12
C THR A 123 5.35 16.60 2.05
N ARG A 124 6.08 16.66 0.93
CA ARG A 124 7.40 16.02 0.71
C ARG A 124 7.39 14.50 0.78
N LYS A 125 6.34 13.86 0.28
CA LYS A 125 6.22 12.39 0.25
C LYS A 125 7.35 11.73 -0.56
N SER A 126 7.62 12.24 -1.77
CA SER A 126 8.69 11.72 -2.64
C SER A 126 10.05 11.81 -1.94
N THR A 127 10.37 12.96 -1.32
CA THR A 127 11.62 13.12 -0.54
C THR A 127 11.72 12.13 0.62
N TYR A 128 10.62 11.86 1.31
CA TYR A 128 10.57 10.87 2.37
C TYR A 128 10.82 9.45 1.85
N VAL A 129 10.23 9.10 0.69
CA VAL A 129 10.45 7.79 0.04
C VAL A 129 11.89 7.67 -0.49
N GLN A 130 12.45 8.75 -1.04
CA GLN A 130 13.85 8.78 -1.49
C GLN A 130 14.83 8.52 -0.33
N HIS A 131 14.52 8.99 0.88
CA HIS A 131 15.29 8.64 2.08
C HIS A 131 15.21 7.12 2.40
N ILE A 132 14.03 6.52 2.29
CA ILE A 132 13.87 5.07 2.42
C ILE A 132 14.70 4.34 1.36
N VAL A 133 14.67 4.81 0.11
CA VAL A 133 15.46 4.27 -1.00
C VAL A 133 16.94 4.34 -0.67
N ASN A 134 17.47 5.51 -0.29
CA ASN A 134 18.87 5.68 0.07
C ASN A 134 19.32 4.75 1.19
N THR A 135 18.53 4.68 2.27
CA THR A 135 18.83 3.80 3.40
C THR A 135 19.01 2.35 2.97
N ASN A 136 18.17 1.88 2.07
CA ASN A 136 18.15 0.48 1.68
C ASN A 136 19.11 0.17 0.51
N LEU A 137 19.38 1.12 -0.37
CA LEU A 137 20.50 1.03 -1.34
C LEU A 137 21.84 0.87 -0.64
N CYS A 138 22.11 1.64 0.43
CA CYS A 138 23.33 1.50 1.25
C CYS A 138 23.44 0.11 1.90
N ARG A 139 22.36 -0.64 2.00
CA ARG A 139 22.30 -2.01 2.51
C ARG A 139 22.38 -3.07 1.40
N GLY A 140 22.50 -2.63 0.14
CA GLY A 140 22.59 -3.50 -1.03
C GLY A 140 21.25 -4.06 -1.52
N GLN A 141 20.12 -3.55 -1.05
CA GLN A 141 18.80 -3.97 -1.57
C GLN A 141 18.60 -3.49 -3.01
N ARG A 142 17.99 -4.33 -3.83
CA ARG A 142 17.64 -4.00 -5.21
C ARG A 142 16.29 -3.28 -5.23
N ILE A 143 16.27 -2.09 -5.82
CA ILE A 143 15.13 -1.20 -5.84
C ILE A 143 14.75 -0.85 -7.27
N ALA A 144 13.48 -1.00 -7.60
CA ALA A 144 12.88 -0.50 -8.83
C ALA A 144 12.00 0.71 -8.50
N TYR A 145 12.19 1.82 -9.21
CA TYR A 145 11.48 3.06 -8.96
C TYR A 145 10.68 3.46 -10.20
N CYS A 146 9.35 3.41 -10.11
CA CYS A 146 8.44 3.84 -11.17
C CYS A 146 8.21 5.36 -11.06
N CYS A 147 8.85 6.13 -11.94
CA CYS A 147 8.77 7.59 -12.00
C CYS A 147 7.51 8.02 -12.77
N LEU A 148 6.36 8.06 -12.09
CA LEU A 148 5.07 8.40 -12.72
C LEU A 148 4.80 9.91 -12.73
N LYS A 149 5.59 10.70 -12.02
CA LYS A 149 5.43 12.15 -11.90
C LYS A 149 6.67 12.91 -12.33
N ASP A 150 7.81 12.55 -11.77
CA ASP A 150 9.06 13.26 -11.97
C ASP A 150 9.94 12.56 -13.01
N ASN A 151 10.87 13.29 -13.62
CA ASN A 151 11.83 12.70 -14.56
C ASN A 151 12.81 11.78 -13.81
N PRO A 152 13.17 10.60 -14.33
CA PRO A 152 14.15 9.71 -13.70
C PRO A 152 15.48 10.36 -13.35
N LEU A 153 15.98 11.28 -14.20
CA LEU A 153 17.21 12.02 -13.91
C LEU A 153 17.05 12.93 -12.68
N ASP A 154 15.90 13.57 -12.53
CA ASP A 154 15.62 14.43 -11.36
C ASP A 154 15.57 13.60 -10.08
N VAL A 155 14.92 12.43 -10.13
CA VAL A 155 14.86 11.47 -9.01
C VAL A 155 16.27 10.97 -8.65
N ALA A 156 17.09 10.60 -9.65
CA ALA A 156 18.48 10.19 -9.43
C ALA A 156 19.30 11.28 -8.76
N ILE A 157 19.18 12.54 -9.23
CA ILE A 157 19.88 13.68 -8.64
C ILE A 157 19.45 13.93 -7.19
N GLU A 158 18.17 13.81 -6.89
CA GLU A 158 17.66 13.98 -5.52
C GLU A 158 18.18 12.89 -4.58
N ILE A 159 18.20 11.64 -5.02
CA ILE A 159 18.74 10.50 -4.27
C ILE A 159 20.24 10.69 -3.98
N ILE A 160 21.06 11.04 -5.00
CA ILE A 160 22.51 11.22 -4.81
C ILE A 160 22.83 12.46 -3.98
N ALA A 161 22.07 13.55 -4.15
CA ALA A 161 22.24 14.76 -3.38
C ALA A 161 22.00 14.51 -1.89
N GLU A 162 20.95 13.77 -1.54
CA GLU A 162 20.66 13.40 -0.16
C GLU A 162 21.79 12.55 0.43
N ASN A 163 22.21 11.51 -0.29
CA ASN A 163 23.30 10.63 0.14
C ASN A 163 24.63 11.37 0.33
N SER A 164 24.84 12.40 -0.47
CA SER A 164 26.03 13.27 -0.42
C SER A 164 25.89 14.42 0.58
N CYS A 165 24.77 14.56 1.26
CA CYS A 165 24.43 15.73 2.09
C CYS A 165 24.52 17.05 1.35
N LEU A 166 24.21 17.07 0.05
CA LEU A 166 24.22 18.23 -0.82
C LEU A 166 22.80 18.76 -1.09
N ASN A 167 22.71 20.03 -1.45
CA ASN A 167 21.45 20.60 -1.90
C ASN A 167 21.15 20.17 -3.34
N ALA A 168 20.07 19.43 -3.55
CA ALA A 168 19.67 18.92 -4.87
C ALA A 168 19.49 20.03 -5.92
N VAL A 169 19.03 21.22 -5.52
CA VAL A 169 18.90 22.37 -6.43
C VAL A 169 20.26 22.83 -6.93
N ASN A 170 21.27 22.89 -6.05
CA ASN A 170 22.62 23.27 -6.45
C ASN A 170 23.26 22.21 -7.35
N VAL A 171 22.97 20.92 -7.07
CA VAL A 171 23.40 19.81 -7.95
C VAL A 171 22.79 19.96 -9.34
N LYS A 172 21.46 20.18 -9.43
CA LYS A 172 20.74 20.38 -10.70
C LYS A 172 21.24 21.60 -11.49
N ARG A 173 21.71 22.64 -10.80
CA ARG A 173 22.25 23.86 -11.44
C ARG A 173 23.72 23.79 -11.73
N GLY A 174 24.44 22.79 -11.26
CA GLY A 174 25.89 22.72 -11.34
C GLY A 174 26.62 23.75 -10.45
N GLU A 175 25.92 24.28 -9.43
CA GLU A 175 26.43 25.30 -8.50
C GLU A 175 27.02 24.65 -7.25
N LEU A 176 28.04 23.82 -7.44
CA LEU A 176 28.75 23.13 -6.36
C LEU A 176 30.15 23.68 -6.19
N THR A 177 30.64 23.64 -4.95
CA THR A 177 32.06 23.84 -4.64
C THR A 177 32.89 22.65 -5.13
N GLU A 178 34.22 22.81 -5.20
CA GLU A 178 35.13 21.71 -5.56
C GLU A 178 34.94 20.48 -4.63
N ASP A 179 34.78 20.71 -3.33
CA ASP A 179 34.52 19.67 -2.36
C ASP A 179 33.13 19.02 -2.59
N GLY A 180 32.14 19.81 -2.99
CA GLY A 180 30.82 19.31 -3.36
C GLY A 180 30.87 18.38 -4.56
N TRP A 181 31.57 18.75 -5.60
CA TRP A 181 31.80 17.91 -6.78
C TRP A 181 32.54 16.61 -6.44
N ARG A 182 33.55 16.70 -5.59
CA ARG A 182 34.31 15.55 -5.12
C ARG A 182 33.42 14.58 -4.35
N THR A 183 32.60 15.09 -3.44
CA THR A 183 31.68 14.28 -2.63
C THR A 183 30.63 13.62 -3.53
N LEU A 184 30.06 14.35 -4.48
CA LEU A 184 29.10 13.82 -5.45
C LEU A 184 29.71 12.66 -6.24
N SER A 185 30.93 12.83 -6.77
CA SER A 185 31.61 11.81 -7.56
C SER A 185 31.92 10.54 -6.75
N LEU A 186 32.24 10.68 -5.47
CA LEU A 186 32.48 9.52 -4.59
C LEU A 186 31.22 8.71 -4.33
N ASN A 187 30.05 9.36 -4.28
CA ASN A 187 28.77 8.71 -3.99
C ASN A 187 28.01 8.27 -5.25
N GLN A 188 28.47 8.69 -6.44
CA GLN A 188 27.82 8.37 -7.72
C GLN A 188 27.71 6.86 -7.95
N HIS A 189 28.69 6.07 -7.50
CA HIS A 189 28.69 4.61 -7.64
C HIS A 189 27.50 3.91 -6.99
N GLN A 190 26.82 4.54 -6.02
CA GLN A 190 25.64 3.94 -5.40
C GLN A 190 24.42 4.00 -6.31
N ILE A 191 24.32 5.01 -7.17
CA ILE A 191 23.22 5.16 -8.15
C ILE A 191 23.54 4.41 -9.45
N GLU A 192 24.81 4.37 -9.85
CA GLU A 192 25.27 3.56 -10.99
C GLU A 192 25.29 2.06 -10.69
N SER A 193 24.96 1.67 -9.44
CA SER A 193 24.86 0.26 -9.07
C SER A 193 23.66 -0.39 -9.78
N GLU A 194 23.80 -1.67 -10.12
CA GLU A 194 22.69 -2.50 -10.64
C GLU A 194 21.52 -2.63 -9.65
N ASN A 195 21.66 -2.04 -8.47
CA ASN A 195 20.69 -2.12 -7.38
C ASN A 195 19.58 -1.05 -7.48
N LEU A 196 19.72 -0.01 -8.31
CA LEU A 196 18.67 0.97 -8.55
C LEU A 196 18.31 1.03 -10.02
N VAL A 197 17.07 0.73 -10.35
CA VAL A 197 16.50 0.86 -11.70
C VAL A 197 15.37 1.88 -11.66
N LEU A 198 15.49 2.93 -12.48
CA LEU A 198 14.47 3.97 -12.61
C LEU A 198 13.68 3.77 -13.90
N PHE A 199 12.38 3.56 -13.80
CA PHE A 199 11.47 3.38 -14.92
C PHE A 199 10.81 4.72 -15.26
N PRO A 200 10.98 5.26 -16.48
CA PRO A 200 10.34 6.50 -16.89
C PRO A 200 8.83 6.32 -17.09
N TYR A 201 8.09 7.43 -17.07
CA TYR A 201 6.64 7.46 -17.20
C TYR A 201 6.09 6.62 -18.36
N ASN A 202 6.69 6.72 -19.55
CA ASN A 202 6.24 5.98 -20.74
C ASN A 202 6.37 4.45 -20.62
N GLU A 203 7.14 3.96 -19.67
CA GLU A 203 7.32 2.52 -19.41
C GLU A 203 6.44 2.01 -18.27
N VAL A 204 5.83 2.88 -17.47
CA VAL A 204 5.07 2.52 -16.26
C VAL A 204 3.73 3.25 -16.12
N ALA A 205 3.29 4.01 -17.14
CA ALA A 205 2.05 4.78 -17.09
C ALA A 205 0.78 3.90 -16.92
N HIS A 206 0.81 2.68 -17.43
CA HIS A 206 -0.32 1.77 -17.35
C HIS A 206 -0.15 0.77 -16.18
N PRO A 207 -1.25 0.42 -15.49
CA PRO A 207 -1.23 -0.52 -14.35
C PRO A 207 -0.53 -1.83 -14.65
N ASN A 208 -0.75 -2.44 -15.82
CA ASN A 208 -0.12 -3.70 -16.21
C ASN A 208 1.42 -3.60 -16.33
N GLN A 209 1.94 -2.44 -16.71
CA GLN A 209 3.38 -2.22 -16.79
C GLN A 209 4.00 -2.21 -15.39
N VAL A 210 3.36 -1.55 -14.42
CA VAL A 210 3.79 -1.58 -13.01
C VAL A 210 3.74 -2.99 -12.45
N LEU A 211 2.68 -3.76 -12.73
CA LEU A 211 2.60 -5.17 -12.31
C LEU A 211 3.77 -5.98 -12.88
N SER A 212 4.12 -5.77 -14.15
CA SER A 212 5.28 -6.43 -14.78
C SER A 212 6.60 -6.04 -14.11
N VAL A 213 6.78 -4.78 -13.69
CA VAL A 213 7.97 -4.36 -12.94
C VAL A 213 8.04 -5.10 -11.60
N VAL A 214 6.93 -5.19 -10.85
CA VAL A 214 6.91 -5.90 -9.55
C VAL A 214 7.22 -7.38 -9.72
N GLU A 215 6.70 -8.01 -10.78
CA GLU A 215 6.86 -9.45 -11.00
C GLU A 215 8.22 -9.85 -11.55
N SER A 216 8.79 -9.05 -12.48
CA SER A 216 9.90 -9.48 -13.31
C SER A 216 11.20 -8.68 -13.16
N SER A 217 11.21 -7.53 -12.46
CA SER A 217 12.43 -6.73 -12.28
C SER A 217 13.48 -7.41 -11.37
N GLY A 218 13.06 -8.39 -10.57
CA GLY A 218 13.91 -8.98 -9.53
C GLY A 218 14.25 -8.02 -8.39
N ALA A 219 13.55 -6.88 -8.30
CA ALA A 219 13.71 -5.92 -7.21
C ALA A 219 13.09 -6.44 -5.91
N GLU A 220 13.74 -6.18 -4.79
CA GLU A 220 13.22 -6.49 -3.45
C GLU A 220 12.22 -5.43 -2.99
N VAL A 221 12.38 -4.19 -3.50
CA VAL A 221 11.50 -3.07 -3.21
C VAL A 221 11.10 -2.39 -4.52
N VAL A 222 9.82 -2.16 -4.71
CA VAL A 222 9.27 -1.38 -5.85
C VAL A 222 8.60 -0.12 -5.32
N ILE A 223 9.02 1.02 -5.84
CA ILE A 223 8.44 2.33 -5.53
C ILE A 223 7.50 2.74 -6.66
N ILE A 224 6.31 3.22 -6.31
CA ILE A 224 5.32 3.80 -7.25
C ILE A 224 5.13 5.28 -6.89
N ASP A 225 5.79 6.19 -7.57
CA ASP A 225 5.76 7.64 -7.29
C ASP A 225 5.25 8.44 -8.51
N ASP A 226 3.98 8.89 -8.51
CA ASP A 226 2.92 8.56 -7.57
C ASP A 226 1.76 7.87 -8.31
N MET A 227 0.92 7.18 -7.56
CA MET A 227 -0.23 6.45 -8.10
C MET A 227 -1.23 7.31 -8.87
N ASN A 228 -1.25 8.62 -8.63
CA ASN A 228 -2.10 9.56 -9.37
C ASN A 228 -1.67 9.71 -10.83
N GLY A 229 -0.44 9.33 -11.17
CA GLY A 229 0.07 9.28 -12.54
C GLY A 229 -0.35 8.05 -13.35
N LEU A 230 -0.92 7.03 -12.69
CA LEU A 230 -1.40 5.83 -13.38
C LEU A 230 -2.68 6.10 -14.16
N LEU A 231 -2.75 5.56 -15.37
CA LEU A 231 -3.90 5.68 -16.26
C LEU A 231 -4.90 4.54 -15.99
N PHE A 232 -6.02 4.88 -15.37
CA PHE A 232 -7.14 3.96 -15.17
C PHE A 232 -8.32 4.37 -16.03
N ASP A 233 -9.03 3.37 -16.55
CA ASP A 233 -10.23 3.60 -17.36
C ASP A 233 -11.45 3.93 -16.48
N ASP A 234 -11.53 3.31 -15.30
CA ASP A 234 -12.62 3.48 -14.33
C ASP A 234 -12.20 3.06 -12.90
N ASP A 235 -13.09 3.24 -11.93
CA ASP A 235 -12.88 2.87 -10.54
C ASP A 235 -12.75 1.35 -10.34
N ILE A 236 -13.35 0.55 -11.21
CA ILE A 236 -13.25 -0.93 -11.18
C ILE A 236 -11.85 -1.35 -11.59
N ALA A 237 -11.25 -0.64 -12.55
CA ALA A 237 -9.86 -0.88 -12.97
C ALA A 237 -8.87 -0.63 -11.82
N ILE A 238 -9.12 0.40 -10.99
CA ILE A 238 -8.32 0.68 -9.78
C ILE A 238 -8.40 -0.49 -8.81
N GLU A 239 -9.60 -0.95 -8.52
CA GLU A 239 -9.81 -2.06 -7.59
C GLU A 239 -9.13 -3.34 -8.08
N ARG A 240 -9.29 -3.66 -9.37
CA ARG A 240 -8.64 -4.81 -10.02
C ARG A 240 -7.12 -4.71 -9.94
N PHE A 241 -6.56 -3.54 -10.26
CA PHE A 241 -5.13 -3.30 -10.15
C PHE A 241 -4.61 -3.54 -8.74
N MET A 242 -5.31 -3.03 -7.72
CA MET A 242 -4.89 -3.20 -6.33
C MET A 242 -4.87 -4.67 -5.89
N TYR A 243 -5.85 -5.47 -6.32
CA TYR A 243 -5.84 -6.92 -6.06
C TYR A 243 -4.67 -7.62 -6.78
N GLN A 244 -4.44 -7.29 -8.03
CA GLN A 244 -3.34 -7.86 -8.81
C GLN A 244 -1.99 -7.45 -8.19
N LEU A 245 -1.83 -6.18 -7.82
CA LEU A 245 -0.62 -5.67 -7.18
C LEU A 245 -0.32 -6.41 -5.86
N LYS A 246 -1.36 -6.63 -5.04
CA LYS A 246 -1.22 -7.40 -3.79
C LYS A 246 -0.79 -8.84 -4.03
N ASN A 247 -1.40 -9.49 -5.00
CA ASN A 247 -1.09 -10.87 -5.36
C ASN A 247 0.34 -11.00 -5.91
N VAL A 248 0.72 -10.13 -6.83
CA VAL A 248 2.06 -10.14 -7.42
C VAL A 248 3.13 -9.82 -6.36
N ALA A 249 2.92 -8.78 -5.55
CA ALA A 249 3.84 -8.42 -4.47
C ALA A 249 4.06 -9.58 -3.48
N SER A 250 2.97 -10.26 -3.10
CA SER A 250 3.05 -11.42 -2.20
C SER A 250 3.72 -12.63 -2.86
N GLY A 251 3.42 -12.89 -4.15
CA GLY A 251 3.98 -14.01 -4.91
C GLY A 251 5.47 -13.87 -5.20
N SER A 252 5.94 -12.66 -5.51
CA SER A 252 7.34 -12.34 -5.76
C SER A 252 8.14 -12.01 -4.49
N ASN A 253 7.51 -11.97 -3.33
CA ASN A 253 8.10 -11.49 -2.07
C ASN A 253 8.66 -10.06 -2.19
N THR A 254 8.07 -9.22 -3.03
CA THR A 254 8.48 -7.84 -3.27
C THR A 254 7.75 -6.88 -2.33
N ILE A 255 8.47 -5.95 -1.74
CA ILE A 255 7.86 -4.87 -0.97
C ILE A 255 7.43 -3.78 -1.94
N VAL A 256 6.18 -3.34 -1.85
CA VAL A 256 5.67 -2.23 -2.65
C VAL A 256 5.45 -1.01 -1.78
N ILE A 257 6.06 0.10 -2.14
CA ILE A 257 5.85 1.41 -1.49
C ILE A 257 5.20 2.33 -2.52
N ALA A 258 3.96 2.69 -2.28
CA ALA A 258 3.22 3.58 -3.18
C ALA A 258 2.99 4.95 -2.54
N ILE A 259 3.08 5.99 -3.35
CA ILE A 259 2.75 7.37 -2.96
C ILE A 259 1.38 7.72 -3.53
N TYR A 260 0.57 8.40 -2.74
CA TYR A 260 -0.71 8.94 -3.19
C TYR A 260 -0.90 10.40 -2.77
N ASN A 261 -1.21 11.26 -3.75
CA ASN A 261 -1.58 12.65 -3.52
C ASN A 261 -3.09 12.73 -3.26
N MET A 262 -3.43 13.00 -2.00
CA MET A 262 -4.82 13.13 -1.57
C MET A 262 -5.41 14.48 -1.96
N PRO A 263 -6.71 14.53 -2.30
CA PRO A 263 -7.41 15.80 -2.46
C PRO A 263 -7.51 16.53 -1.11
N VAL A 264 -7.36 17.84 -1.15
CA VAL A 264 -7.54 18.67 0.05
C VAL A 264 -9.05 18.82 0.31
N PRO A 265 -9.55 18.47 1.50
CA PRO A 265 -10.97 18.59 1.82
C PRO A 265 -11.40 20.07 1.84
N SER A 266 -12.51 20.37 1.18
CA SER A 266 -12.96 21.76 0.97
C SER A 266 -13.50 22.45 2.22
N ARG A 267 -13.92 21.71 3.24
CA ARG A 267 -14.54 22.25 4.47
C ARG A 267 -14.31 21.34 5.66
N ARG A 268 -13.21 21.54 6.39
CA ARG A 268 -12.94 20.81 7.64
C ARG A 268 -12.12 21.71 8.59
N GLY A 269 -12.44 21.70 9.88
CA GLY A 269 -11.67 22.43 10.89
C GLY A 269 -10.31 21.79 11.18
N ASP A 270 -10.21 20.48 11.11
CA ASP A 270 -8.96 19.71 11.22
C ASP A 270 -8.50 19.27 9.83
N MET A 271 -7.35 19.75 9.39
CA MET A 271 -6.78 19.49 8.08
C MET A 271 -5.85 18.27 8.04
N ARG A 272 -5.73 17.51 9.13
CA ARG A 272 -4.95 16.27 9.11
C ARG A 272 -5.59 15.25 8.16
N PRO A 273 -4.79 14.61 7.28
CA PRO A 273 -5.32 13.58 6.37
C PRO A 273 -5.96 12.43 7.12
N MET A 274 -7.05 11.92 6.61
CA MET A 274 -7.78 10.77 7.16
C MET A 274 -8.15 9.79 6.05
N LEU A 275 -8.47 8.54 6.41
CA LEU A 275 -8.91 7.52 5.46
C LEU A 275 -10.18 7.93 4.68
N SER A 276 -11.05 8.73 5.30
CA SER A 276 -12.25 9.28 4.66
C SER A 276 -11.98 10.31 3.56
N ASP A 277 -10.75 10.81 3.45
CA ASP A 277 -10.37 11.80 2.43
C ASP A 277 -9.96 11.12 1.09
N PHE A 278 -9.84 9.81 1.05
CA PHE A 278 -9.67 9.08 -0.20
C PHE A 278 -10.98 9.08 -1.00
N PRO A 279 -10.92 9.16 -2.34
CA PRO A 279 -12.11 9.09 -3.18
C PRO A 279 -12.90 7.79 -3.00
N SER A 280 -12.20 6.69 -2.76
CA SER A 280 -12.79 5.40 -2.42
C SER A 280 -11.84 4.57 -1.54
N ASN A 281 -12.38 3.56 -0.84
CA ASN A 281 -11.56 2.65 -0.04
C ASN A 281 -10.69 1.71 -0.90
N SER A 282 -10.96 1.60 -2.19
CA SER A 282 -10.16 0.81 -3.14
C SER A 282 -8.70 1.26 -3.17
N TYR A 283 -8.42 2.54 -2.89
CA TYR A 283 -7.07 3.08 -2.91
C TYR A 283 -6.17 2.63 -1.76
N TYR A 284 -6.73 2.19 -0.61
CA TYR A 284 -5.93 1.90 0.58
C TYR A 284 -6.19 0.56 1.25
N ARG A 285 -7.35 -0.06 1.03
CA ARG A 285 -7.80 -1.23 1.81
C ARG A 285 -6.91 -2.46 1.72
N LEU A 286 -6.11 -2.59 0.65
CA LEU A 286 -5.23 -3.73 0.43
C LEU A 286 -3.78 -3.47 0.87
N PHE A 287 -3.46 -2.25 1.28
CA PHE A 287 -2.17 -1.94 1.88
C PHE A 287 -2.09 -2.47 3.31
N ASP A 288 -0.95 -3.03 3.67
CA ASP A 288 -0.70 -3.52 5.03
C ASP A 288 -0.47 -2.36 6.00
N ILE A 289 0.12 -1.26 5.49
CA ILE A 289 0.38 -0.04 6.25
C ILE A 289 -0.07 1.16 5.41
N VAL A 290 -0.78 2.08 6.05
CA VAL A 290 -1.11 3.40 5.48
C VAL A 290 -0.52 4.47 6.40
N GLN A 291 0.43 5.23 5.87
CA GLN A 291 1.08 6.33 6.58
C GLN A 291 0.63 7.67 6.00
N PHE A 292 0.17 8.56 6.85
CA PHE A 292 -0.18 9.92 6.45
C PHE A 292 0.98 10.89 6.70
N MET A 293 1.29 11.68 5.69
CA MET A 293 2.20 12.83 5.81
C MET A 293 1.41 14.12 5.84
N PHE A 294 1.69 14.93 6.84
CA PHE A 294 1.01 16.20 7.06
C PHE A 294 2.00 17.30 7.45
N LYS A 295 1.84 18.47 6.85
CA LYS A 295 2.64 19.66 7.13
C LYS A 295 1.74 20.76 7.72
N PRO A 296 1.69 20.87 9.06
CA PRO A 296 0.79 21.80 9.75
C PRO A 296 0.95 23.24 9.32
N SER A 297 2.19 23.69 9.03
CA SER A 297 2.49 25.05 8.63
C SER A 297 1.74 25.55 7.38
N ASP A 298 1.35 24.63 6.49
CA ASP A 298 0.66 25.01 5.25
C ASP A 298 -0.83 25.34 5.49
N TYR A 299 -1.38 24.92 6.65
CA TYR A 299 -2.82 25.02 6.96
C TYR A 299 -3.15 25.86 8.19
N TYR A 300 -2.19 26.10 9.10
CA TYR A 300 -2.42 26.77 10.39
C TYR A 300 -1.62 28.06 10.57
N LEU A 301 -0.89 28.52 9.56
CA LEU A 301 -0.07 29.75 9.65
C LEU A 301 -0.90 31.02 9.90
N SER A 302 -2.19 31.02 9.63
CA SER A 302 -3.07 32.16 9.88
C SER A 302 -3.44 32.38 11.34
N LEU A 303 -3.13 31.46 12.24
CA LEU A 303 -3.48 31.56 13.67
C LEU A 303 -2.36 32.12 14.56
N ILE A 304 -1.17 32.40 14.00
CA ILE A 304 -0.02 32.89 14.78
C ILE A 304 0.20 34.41 14.60
N HIS A 305 -0.62 35.10 13.82
CA HIS A 305 -0.57 36.56 13.64
C HIS A 305 -1.80 37.26 14.21
N ILE A 306 -2.13 36.96 15.47
CA ILE A 306 -2.99 37.86 16.30
C ILE A 306 -2.27 38.16 17.59
#